data_97015b68d0819ae2a36eac582f6b8972
#
_entry.id   97015b68d0819ae2a36eac582f6b8972
#
_cell.length_a   1.000
_cell.length_b   1.000
_cell.length_c   1.000
_cell.angle_alpha   90.00
_cell.angle_beta   90.00
_cell.angle_gamma   90.00
#
_symmetry.space_group_name_H-M   'P 1'
#
loop_
_entity.id
_entity.type
_entity.pdbx_description
1 polymer ?
#
loop_
_entity_poly.entity_id
_entity_poly.type
_entity_poly.pdbx_seq_one_letter_code
_entity_poly.pdbx_strand_id
1 'polypeptide(L)'
;EVADGANALGANLRADQEGMDAPEKYYDRVIEIDLSALEPYINGPFTPDAAHTISEFGAFVREKGIPQKMEVGLIGSCTNSSYQDMGRAASVARQAREKDLTVKAEFIINPGSEQVRYTAERDGILEDLKAIGGVIMTNACGPCIGQWARHTDDPTRPNSIVTSFNRNFAKRADGNPNTHAFVASPELVTALTIAGDLTFNPLTDTLTNNRGEQVRLDPPQADELPRQGFEVKENGYIAPDPSNRGEVVIDPHSKRLQRLEPFAPWDGKDFTNLRLLIQAAGKCTTDHISMAGPWLRFRGHLENISDNLLMGAVNRFNGKTNCVLNPLTGAYEGVSTVAKQLKAKGIGSIIVAEENYGEGSSREHAALEPRFLNAKVVLVKSFARIHETNLKKQGMLALTFVNPADYDRIREDDRISVTGLKEFAPGSRMTITLHHSDGTSERFEAAHTYNEQQIGWFKAGSALNS
;
A
#
# COMPACT_ATOMS: atom_id res chain seq x y z
N GLU A 1 -7.95 -32.71 5.34
CA GLU A 1 -8.31 -31.97 6.58
C GLU A 1 -9.02 -30.64 6.27
N VAL A 2 -8.47 -29.74 5.42
CA VAL A 2 -9.13 -28.46 5.08
C VAL A 2 -10.42 -28.69 4.30
N ALA A 3 -10.39 -29.59 3.30
CA ALA A 3 -11.56 -29.95 2.50
C ALA A 3 -12.64 -30.66 3.36
N ASP A 4 -12.23 -31.49 4.30
CA ASP A 4 -13.15 -32.19 5.22
C ASP A 4 -13.78 -31.21 6.20
N GLY A 5 -13.01 -30.26 6.71
CA GLY A 5 -13.50 -29.16 7.52
C GLY A 5 -14.49 -28.25 6.77
N ALA A 6 -14.18 -27.92 5.52
CA ALA A 6 -15.08 -27.11 4.68
C ALA A 6 -16.39 -27.87 4.35
N ASN A 7 -16.32 -29.17 4.10
CA ASN A 7 -17.52 -29.99 3.89
C ASN A 7 -18.37 -30.11 5.14
N ALA A 8 -17.79 -30.24 6.33
CA ALA A 8 -18.48 -30.28 7.60
C ALA A 8 -19.17 -28.93 7.95
N LEU A 9 -18.60 -27.81 7.48
CA LEU A 9 -19.11 -26.45 7.68
C LEU A 9 -19.87 -25.94 6.45
N GLY A 10 -20.09 -26.76 5.42
CA GLY A 10 -20.62 -26.36 4.13
C GLY A 10 -21.91 -25.55 4.18
N ALA A 11 -22.80 -25.86 5.13
CA ALA A 11 -24.04 -25.11 5.32
C ALA A 11 -23.77 -23.67 5.80
N ASN A 12 -22.73 -23.48 6.63
CA ASN A 12 -22.36 -22.17 7.17
C ASN A 12 -21.50 -21.33 6.19
N LEU A 13 -21.03 -21.94 5.10
CA LEU A 13 -20.24 -21.28 4.07
C LEU A 13 -21.06 -20.85 2.86
N ARG A 14 -22.35 -21.14 2.84
CA ARG A 14 -23.28 -20.71 1.79
C ARG A 14 -24.03 -19.45 2.21
N ALA A 15 -24.37 -18.64 1.24
CA ALA A 15 -25.31 -17.54 1.46
C ALA A 15 -26.69 -18.09 1.85
N ASP A 16 -27.44 -17.33 2.65
CA ASP A 16 -28.80 -17.69 3.01
C ASP A 16 -29.68 -17.77 1.76
N GLN A 17 -30.46 -18.87 1.64
CA GLN A 17 -31.24 -19.13 0.43
C GLN A 17 -32.24 -18.01 0.14
N GLU A 18 -32.89 -17.46 1.17
CA GLU A 18 -33.82 -16.33 1.01
C GLU A 18 -33.15 -15.08 0.44
N GLY A 19 -31.89 -14.80 0.81
CA GLY A 19 -31.10 -13.70 0.27
C GLY A 19 -30.67 -13.93 -1.19
N MET A 20 -30.53 -15.19 -1.59
CA MET A 20 -30.24 -15.55 -2.99
C MET A 20 -31.50 -15.50 -3.87
N ASP A 21 -32.65 -15.94 -3.36
CA ASP A 21 -33.91 -16.02 -4.10
C ASP A 21 -34.57 -14.65 -4.33
N ALA A 22 -34.34 -13.70 -3.40
CA ALA A 22 -34.90 -12.36 -3.48
C ALA A 22 -33.92 -11.30 -2.91
N PRO A 23 -32.73 -11.13 -3.55
CA PRO A 23 -31.65 -10.28 -3.01
C PRO A 23 -32.08 -8.82 -2.82
N GLU A 24 -32.97 -8.30 -3.64
CA GLU A 24 -33.49 -6.93 -3.56
C GLU A 24 -34.27 -6.62 -2.27
N LYS A 25 -34.67 -7.64 -1.50
CA LYS A 25 -35.33 -7.48 -0.19
C LYS A 25 -34.33 -7.31 0.96
N TYR A 26 -33.11 -7.77 0.78
CA TYR A 26 -32.11 -7.89 1.84
C TYR A 26 -30.88 -6.98 1.63
N TYR A 27 -30.63 -6.53 0.40
CA TYR A 27 -29.45 -5.73 0.04
C TYR A 27 -29.89 -4.41 -0.60
N ASP A 28 -29.17 -3.34 -0.27
CA ASP A 28 -29.41 -2.00 -0.82
C ASP A 28 -29.11 -1.92 -2.32
N ARG A 29 -28.23 -2.81 -2.80
CA ARG A 29 -27.84 -2.87 -4.22
C ARG A 29 -27.48 -4.29 -4.63
N VAL A 30 -28.00 -4.70 -5.78
CA VAL A 30 -27.64 -5.96 -6.45
C VAL A 30 -26.80 -5.63 -7.68
N ILE A 31 -25.66 -6.31 -7.82
CA ILE A 31 -24.79 -6.21 -8.99
C ILE A 31 -24.74 -7.59 -9.63
N GLU A 32 -25.16 -7.68 -10.88
CA GLU A 32 -25.11 -8.92 -11.66
C GLU A 32 -23.94 -8.87 -12.63
N ILE A 33 -23.11 -9.92 -12.65
CA ILE A 33 -21.96 -10.06 -13.54
C ILE A 33 -22.08 -11.39 -14.27
N ASP A 34 -22.25 -11.31 -15.59
CA ASP A 34 -22.20 -12.49 -16.45
C ASP A 34 -20.74 -12.91 -16.70
N LEU A 35 -20.34 -13.99 -16.03
CA LEU A 35 -18.98 -14.53 -16.17
C LEU A 35 -18.70 -15.07 -17.58
N SER A 36 -19.73 -15.40 -18.36
CA SER A 36 -19.57 -15.90 -19.74
C SER A 36 -19.24 -14.77 -20.72
N ALA A 37 -19.63 -13.54 -20.38
CA ALA A 37 -19.34 -12.34 -21.16
C ALA A 37 -18.08 -11.59 -20.66
N LEU A 38 -17.52 -12.01 -19.52
CA LEU A 38 -16.37 -11.36 -18.93
C LEU A 38 -15.09 -11.67 -19.72
N GLU A 39 -14.38 -10.64 -20.13
CA GLU A 39 -13.05 -10.73 -20.74
C GLU A 39 -11.95 -10.15 -19.82
N PRO A 40 -10.65 -10.46 -20.07
CA PRO A 40 -9.57 -9.89 -19.29
C PRO A 40 -9.53 -8.36 -19.37
N TYR A 41 -9.18 -7.73 -18.23
CA TYR A 41 -9.01 -6.29 -18.10
C TYR A 41 -7.55 -5.92 -17.92
N ILE A 42 -7.21 -4.73 -18.38
CA ILE A 42 -5.93 -4.05 -18.12
C ILE A 42 -6.20 -2.64 -17.62
N ASN A 43 -5.51 -2.24 -16.56
CA ASN A 43 -5.72 -0.95 -15.90
C ASN A 43 -4.54 0.00 -16.13
N GLY A 44 -4.82 1.25 -16.38
CA GLY A 44 -3.82 2.31 -16.48
C GLY A 44 -3.84 3.08 -17.81
N PRO A 45 -2.85 3.96 -18.03
CA PRO A 45 -1.70 4.21 -17.15
C PRO A 45 -2.02 5.22 -16.03
N PHE A 46 -1.11 5.36 -15.07
CA PHE A 46 -1.07 6.37 -14.01
C PHE A 46 -2.18 6.32 -12.96
N THR A 47 -3.16 5.47 -13.11
CA THR A 47 -4.25 5.24 -12.15
C THR A 47 -4.76 3.80 -12.26
N PRO A 48 -5.11 3.13 -11.14
CA PRO A 48 -5.74 1.82 -11.17
C PRO A 48 -7.23 1.89 -11.56
N ASP A 49 -7.81 3.08 -11.63
CA ASP A 49 -9.23 3.28 -11.93
C ASP A 49 -9.53 3.32 -13.44
N ALA A 50 -8.51 3.43 -14.29
CA ALA A 50 -8.66 3.39 -15.76
C ALA A 50 -8.68 1.96 -16.25
N ALA A 51 -9.82 1.28 -16.12
CA ALA A 51 -10.03 -0.08 -16.56
C ALA A 51 -10.43 -0.13 -18.04
N HIS A 52 -9.79 -1.01 -18.81
CA HIS A 52 -10.08 -1.28 -20.21
C HIS A 52 -10.21 -2.78 -20.42
N THR A 53 -11.19 -3.20 -21.21
CA THR A 53 -11.22 -4.59 -21.69
C THR A 53 -10.06 -4.80 -22.66
N ILE A 54 -9.55 -6.04 -22.72
CA ILE A 54 -8.42 -6.34 -23.63
C ILE A 54 -8.82 -6.10 -25.10
N SER A 55 -10.08 -6.25 -25.43
CA SER A 55 -10.59 -6.01 -26.78
C SER A 55 -10.59 -4.54 -27.18
N GLU A 56 -10.75 -3.61 -26.24
CA GLU A 56 -10.75 -2.17 -26.48
C GLU A 56 -9.36 -1.55 -26.28
N PHE A 57 -8.49 -2.20 -25.52
CA PHE A 57 -7.23 -1.64 -25.07
C PHE A 57 -6.28 -1.25 -26.21
N GLY A 58 -6.18 -2.06 -27.26
CA GLY A 58 -5.34 -1.75 -28.43
C GLY A 58 -5.78 -0.46 -29.15
N ALA A 59 -7.08 -0.20 -29.24
CA ALA A 59 -7.60 1.04 -29.80
C ALA A 59 -7.30 2.24 -28.89
N PHE A 60 -7.49 2.10 -27.59
CA PHE A 60 -7.13 3.13 -26.59
C PHE A 60 -5.65 3.51 -26.64
N VAL A 61 -4.73 2.54 -26.71
CA VAL A 61 -3.29 2.77 -26.81
C VAL A 61 -2.96 3.62 -28.06
N ARG A 62 -3.56 3.29 -29.20
CA ARG A 62 -3.35 4.03 -30.46
C ARG A 62 -3.94 5.44 -30.41
N GLU A 63 -5.17 5.59 -29.91
CA GLU A 63 -5.85 6.89 -29.79
C GLU A 63 -5.08 7.86 -28.88
N LYS A 64 -4.56 7.37 -27.77
CA LYS A 64 -3.83 8.20 -26.82
C LYS A 64 -2.35 8.41 -27.15
N GLY A 65 -1.86 7.80 -28.23
CA GLY A 65 -0.45 7.90 -28.61
C GLY A 65 0.53 7.29 -27.60
N ILE A 66 0.05 6.28 -26.84
CA ILE A 66 0.87 5.57 -25.87
C ILE A 66 1.90 4.70 -26.60
N PRO A 67 3.18 4.60 -26.11
CA PRO A 67 4.16 3.73 -26.70
C PRO A 67 3.66 2.29 -26.81
N GLN A 68 3.47 1.78 -28.01
CA GLN A 68 2.93 0.43 -28.24
C GLN A 68 3.94 -0.65 -27.86
N LYS A 69 5.24 -0.41 -28.11
CA LYS A 69 6.29 -1.33 -27.72
C LYS A 69 6.30 -1.50 -26.20
N MET A 70 6.11 -2.71 -25.76
CA MET A 70 6.26 -3.09 -24.36
C MET A 70 7.73 -3.37 -24.06
N GLU A 71 8.28 -2.72 -23.04
CA GLU A 71 9.69 -2.91 -22.69
C GLU A 71 9.90 -3.97 -21.60
N VAL A 72 8.98 -4.05 -20.62
CA VAL A 72 9.06 -5.02 -19.52
C VAL A 72 7.71 -5.57 -19.20
N GLY A 73 7.62 -6.90 -19.04
CA GLY A 73 6.58 -7.61 -18.35
C GLY A 73 7.06 -8.08 -17.00
N LEU A 74 6.31 -7.81 -15.93
CA LEU A 74 6.71 -8.18 -14.60
C LEU A 74 5.55 -8.86 -13.86
N ILE A 75 5.72 -10.14 -13.52
CA ILE A 75 4.85 -10.85 -12.59
C ILE A 75 5.40 -10.64 -11.18
N GLY A 76 4.56 -10.18 -10.26
CA GLY A 76 5.03 -9.91 -8.91
C GLY A 76 3.98 -9.42 -7.96
N SER A 77 4.48 -8.91 -6.84
CA SER A 77 3.84 -8.64 -5.57
C SER A 77 3.47 -9.93 -4.79
N CYS A 78 3.33 -9.79 -3.47
CA CYS A 78 2.86 -10.89 -2.61
C CYS A 78 1.39 -11.29 -2.89
N THR A 79 0.65 -10.45 -3.62
CA THR A 79 -0.78 -10.65 -3.89
C THR A 79 -1.05 -11.36 -5.21
N ASN A 80 -0.32 -11.02 -6.27
CA ASN A 80 -0.61 -11.44 -7.64
C ASN A 80 0.56 -12.27 -8.23
N SER A 81 1.13 -13.16 -7.45
CA SER A 81 2.09 -14.19 -7.83
C SER A 81 1.96 -15.41 -6.92
N SER A 82 0.71 -15.82 -6.67
CA SER A 82 0.37 -17.07 -5.99
C SER A 82 0.80 -18.28 -6.81
N TYR A 83 0.66 -19.47 -6.24
CA TYR A 83 0.92 -20.73 -6.96
C TYR A 83 0.06 -20.84 -8.23
N GLN A 84 -1.24 -20.55 -8.11
CA GLN A 84 -2.18 -20.55 -9.26
C GLN A 84 -1.80 -19.51 -10.30
N ASP A 85 -1.51 -18.27 -9.90
CA ASP A 85 -1.12 -17.18 -10.79
C ASP A 85 0.10 -17.54 -11.63
N MET A 86 1.13 -18.07 -10.96
CA MET A 86 2.36 -18.52 -11.62
C MET A 86 2.12 -19.73 -12.50
N GLY A 87 1.24 -20.64 -12.08
CA GLY A 87 0.84 -21.81 -12.86
C GLY A 87 0.12 -21.41 -14.16
N ARG A 88 -0.77 -20.42 -14.12
CA ARG A 88 -1.46 -19.87 -15.32
C ARG A 88 -0.45 -19.19 -16.27
N ALA A 89 0.46 -18.38 -15.72
CA ALA A 89 1.55 -17.80 -16.52
C ALA A 89 2.45 -18.86 -17.17
N ALA A 90 2.80 -19.92 -16.43
CA ALA A 90 3.58 -21.05 -16.94
C ALA A 90 2.82 -21.85 -18.00
N SER A 91 1.49 -21.94 -17.92
CA SER A 91 0.67 -22.55 -18.98
C SER A 91 0.84 -21.79 -20.31
N VAL A 92 0.81 -20.45 -20.28
CA VAL A 92 1.09 -19.62 -21.46
C VAL A 92 2.54 -19.81 -21.95
N ALA A 93 3.49 -19.89 -21.01
CA ALA A 93 4.91 -20.11 -21.33
C ALA A 93 5.17 -21.48 -22.02
N ARG A 94 4.53 -22.55 -21.55
CA ARG A 94 4.60 -23.88 -22.19
C ARG A 94 4.08 -23.84 -23.63
N GLN A 95 2.91 -23.22 -23.82
CA GLN A 95 2.36 -23.04 -25.17
C GLN A 95 3.30 -22.26 -26.08
N ALA A 96 3.91 -21.18 -25.56
CA ALA A 96 4.87 -20.37 -26.32
C ALA A 96 6.08 -21.23 -26.74
N ARG A 97 6.66 -22.01 -25.82
CA ARG A 97 7.76 -22.93 -26.12
C ARG A 97 7.39 -23.97 -27.17
N GLU A 98 6.23 -24.63 -27.04
CA GLU A 98 5.73 -25.61 -27.99
C GLU A 98 5.49 -25.03 -29.39
N LYS A 99 5.08 -23.79 -29.44
CA LYS A 99 4.79 -23.04 -30.68
C LYS A 99 6.01 -22.26 -31.19
N ASP A 100 7.21 -22.46 -30.62
CA ASP A 100 8.48 -21.80 -31.00
C ASP A 100 8.42 -20.28 -30.90
N LEU A 101 7.84 -19.79 -29.80
CA LEU A 101 7.79 -18.38 -29.42
C LEU A 101 8.74 -18.11 -28.24
N THR A 102 9.31 -16.92 -28.18
CA THR A 102 10.07 -16.38 -27.05
C THR A 102 9.57 -14.98 -26.72
N VAL A 103 9.89 -14.48 -25.53
CA VAL A 103 9.53 -13.11 -25.14
C VAL A 103 10.24 -12.08 -26.02
N LYS A 104 9.53 -11.02 -26.35
CA LYS A 104 10.05 -9.86 -27.12
C LYS A 104 10.31 -8.63 -26.24
N ALA A 105 9.97 -8.72 -24.95
CA ALA A 105 10.26 -7.74 -23.91
C ALA A 105 11.00 -8.40 -22.75
N GLU A 106 11.65 -7.62 -21.90
CA GLU A 106 12.21 -8.14 -20.65
C GLU A 106 11.12 -8.78 -19.81
N PHE A 107 11.36 -9.98 -19.29
CA PHE A 107 10.39 -10.72 -18.51
C PHE A 107 10.92 -11.04 -17.12
N ILE A 108 10.34 -10.40 -16.10
CA ILE A 108 10.75 -10.54 -14.70
C ILE A 108 9.65 -11.26 -13.91
N ILE A 109 10.04 -12.25 -13.12
CA ILE A 109 9.13 -13.02 -12.28
C ILE A 109 9.56 -12.92 -10.82
N ASN A 110 8.65 -12.46 -9.98
CA ASN A 110 8.85 -12.25 -8.55
C ASN A 110 7.85 -13.13 -7.78
N PRO A 111 8.21 -14.33 -7.31
CA PRO A 111 7.30 -15.22 -6.59
C PRO A 111 6.71 -14.57 -5.33
N GLY A 112 5.49 -14.94 -4.94
CA GLY A 112 4.77 -14.34 -3.83
C GLY A 112 5.37 -14.61 -2.45
N SER A 113 6.09 -15.71 -2.30
CA SER A 113 6.83 -16.07 -1.09
C SER A 113 7.90 -17.12 -1.42
N GLU A 114 8.83 -17.37 -0.50
CA GLU A 114 9.80 -18.47 -0.64
C GLU A 114 9.11 -19.82 -0.70
N GLN A 115 8.04 -20.03 0.06
CA GLN A 115 7.28 -21.28 0.01
C GLN A 115 6.64 -21.48 -1.38
N VAL A 116 6.04 -20.46 -1.96
CA VAL A 116 5.52 -20.50 -3.34
C VAL A 116 6.66 -20.74 -4.32
N ARG A 117 7.81 -20.08 -4.17
CA ARG A 117 8.98 -20.26 -5.03
C ARG A 117 9.46 -21.71 -5.04
N TYR A 118 9.68 -22.31 -3.86
CA TYR A 118 10.13 -23.69 -3.75
C TYR A 118 9.12 -24.69 -4.32
N THR A 119 7.82 -24.43 -4.08
CA THR A 119 6.75 -25.27 -4.62
C THR A 119 6.68 -25.19 -6.14
N ALA A 120 6.72 -23.96 -6.69
CA ALA A 120 6.71 -23.73 -8.13
C ALA A 120 7.98 -24.27 -8.84
N GLU A 121 9.12 -24.26 -8.15
CA GLU A 121 10.37 -24.87 -8.64
C GLU A 121 10.24 -26.39 -8.70
N ARG A 122 9.76 -27.04 -7.62
CA ARG A 122 9.51 -28.49 -7.58
C ARG A 122 8.56 -28.94 -8.68
N ASP A 123 7.51 -28.18 -8.94
CA ASP A 123 6.44 -28.53 -9.88
C ASP A 123 6.72 -28.07 -11.32
N GLY A 124 7.94 -27.57 -11.60
CA GLY A 124 8.41 -27.20 -12.95
C GLY A 124 7.86 -25.87 -13.49
N ILE A 125 7.05 -25.14 -12.72
CA ILE A 125 6.45 -23.86 -13.10
C ILE A 125 7.52 -22.83 -13.43
N LEU A 126 8.56 -22.71 -12.59
CA LEU A 126 9.65 -21.75 -12.81
C LEU A 126 10.51 -22.11 -14.03
N GLU A 127 10.64 -23.39 -14.33
CA GLU A 127 11.36 -23.88 -15.51
C GLU A 127 10.68 -23.45 -16.82
N ASP A 128 9.36 -23.59 -16.88
CA ASP A 128 8.58 -23.17 -18.04
C ASP A 128 8.72 -21.66 -18.31
N LEU A 129 8.67 -20.84 -17.24
CA LEU A 129 8.84 -19.39 -17.34
C LEU A 129 10.25 -18.99 -17.78
N LYS A 130 11.28 -19.66 -17.25
CA LYS A 130 12.68 -19.46 -17.68
C LYS A 130 12.91 -19.85 -19.14
N ALA A 131 12.26 -20.92 -19.59
CA ALA A 131 12.45 -21.46 -20.94
C ALA A 131 12.06 -20.49 -22.05
N ILE A 132 11.18 -19.51 -21.80
CA ILE A 132 10.81 -18.49 -22.77
C ILE A 132 11.59 -17.16 -22.58
N GLY A 133 12.52 -17.10 -21.61
CA GLY A 133 13.36 -15.92 -21.34
C GLY A 133 13.04 -15.19 -20.03
N GLY A 134 12.25 -15.80 -19.16
CA GLY A 134 11.90 -15.20 -17.86
C GLY A 134 13.06 -15.25 -16.85
N VAL A 135 13.25 -14.18 -16.11
CA VAL A 135 14.25 -14.03 -15.04
C VAL A 135 13.54 -14.10 -13.69
N ILE A 136 13.88 -15.11 -12.89
CA ILE A 136 13.32 -15.28 -11.55
C ILE A 136 14.10 -14.43 -10.56
N MET A 137 13.40 -13.51 -9.90
CA MET A 137 13.96 -12.66 -8.86
C MET A 137 13.64 -13.21 -7.47
N THR A 138 14.29 -12.66 -6.46
CA THR A 138 13.90 -12.91 -5.06
C THR A 138 12.57 -12.25 -4.74
N ASN A 139 11.76 -12.86 -3.88
CA ASN A 139 10.49 -12.32 -3.42
C ASN A 139 10.70 -11.07 -2.55
N ALA A 140 10.69 -9.92 -3.18
CA ALA A 140 10.85 -8.62 -2.53
C ALA A 140 9.88 -7.58 -3.09
N CYS A 141 9.53 -6.60 -2.27
CA CYS A 141 8.63 -5.53 -2.69
C CYS A 141 9.22 -4.55 -3.72
N GLY A 142 10.53 -4.54 -3.94
CA GLY A 142 11.29 -3.63 -4.81
C GLY A 142 10.49 -2.80 -5.83
N PRO A 143 10.22 -3.32 -7.04
CA PRO A 143 9.46 -2.60 -8.05
C PRO A 143 8.04 -2.21 -7.62
N CYS A 144 7.37 -3.04 -6.81
CA CYS A 144 6.01 -2.76 -6.34
C CYS A 144 5.90 -1.50 -5.47
N ILE A 145 7.00 -1.06 -4.86
CA ILE A 145 7.06 0.12 -3.99
C ILE A 145 7.98 1.24 -4.52
N GLY A 146 8.36 1.18 -5.80
CA GLY A 146 9.20 2.21 -6.42
C GLY A 146 10.69 2.09 -6.11
N GLN A 147 11.14 0.94 -5.65
CA GLN A 147 12.57 0.63 -5.42
C GLN A 147 13.13 -0.26 -6.53
N TRP A 148 12.96 0.15 -7.75
CA TRP A 148 13.47 -0.54 -8.94
C TRP A 148 14.47 0.33 -9.67
N ALA A 149 15.74 -0.06 -9.63
CA ALA A 149 16.80 0.58 -10.40
C ALA A 149 16.78 0.05 -11.85
N ARG A 150 15.70 0.36 -12.59
CA ARG A 150 15.57 -0.01 -13.99
C ARG A 150 16.48 0.86 -14.83
N HIS A 151 17.31 0.23 -15.67
CA HIS A 151 18.09 0.93 -16.67
C HIS A 151 17.24 1.21 -17.91
N THR A 152 17.17 2.47 -18.30
CA THR A 152 16.62 2.91 -19.59
C THR A 152 17.67 3.72 -20.32
N ASP A 153 17.85 3.49 -21.61
CA ASP A 153 18.84 4.22 -22.42
C ASP A 153 18.57 5.72 -22.46
N ASP A 154 17.27 6.08 -22.42
CA ASP A 154 16.82 7.46 -22.35
C ASP A 154 15.65 7.58 -21.35
N PRO A 155 15.88 8.10 -20.13
CA PRO A 155 14.83 8.27 -19.12
C PRO A 155 13.81 9.36 -19.48
N THR A 156 14.06 10.19 -20.50
CA THR A 156 13.12 11.22 -20.95
C THR A 156 12.11 10.68 -21.97
N ARG A 157 12.41 9.55 -22.58
CA ARG A 157 11.54 8.92 -23.58
C ARG A 157 10.36 8.22 -22.90
N PRO A 158 9.10 8.48 -23.35
CA PRO A 158 7.95 7.68 -22.94
C PRO A 158 8.16 6.20 -23.25
N ASN A 159 7.83 5.33 -22.31
CA ASN A 159 7.95 3.89 -22.44
C ASN A 159 6.81 3.18 -21.73
N SER A 160 6.56 1.91 -22.05
CA SER A 160 5.43 1.14 -21.51
C SER A 160 5.91 -0.14 -20.85
N ILE A 161 5.34 -0.43 -19.67
CA ILE A 161 5.52 -1.68 -18.93
C ILE A 161 4.17 -2.24 -18.50
N VAL A 162 4.06 -3.56 -18.38
CA VAL A 162 2.87 -4.21 -17.80
C VAL A 162 3.29 -5.06 -16.62
N THR A 163 2.59 -4.90 -15.51
CA THR A 163 2.89 -5.62 -14.27
C THR A 163 1.64 -6.30 -13.72
N SER A 164 1.81 -7.32 -12.89
CA SER A 164 0.70 -7.86 -12.11
C SER A 164 0.57 -7.22 -10.72
N PHE A 165 1.06 -5.99 -10.56
CA PHE A 165 0.96 -5.24 -9.30
C PHE A 165 -0.46 -4.77 -9.02
N ASN A 166 -0.64 -4.06 -7.92
CA ASN A 166 -1.92 -3.50 -7.50
C ASN A 166 -1.98 -1.95 -7.61
N ARG A 167 -0.93 -1.31 -8.10
CA ARG A 167 -0.82 0.15 -8.24
C ARG A 167 0.11 0.53 -9.39
N ASN A 168 -0.30 1.57 -10.12
CA ASN A 168 0.40 2.06 -11.30
C ASN A 168 0.44 3.60 -11.37
N PHE A 169 0.40 4.27 -10.23
CA PHE A 169 0.58 5.73 -10.17
C PHE A 169 1.89 6.16 -10.83
N ALA A 170 1.94 7.39 -11.32
CA ALA A 170 3.16 7.96 -11.90
C ALA A 170 4.36 7.77 -10.95
N LYS A 171 5.50 7.37 -11.50
CA LYS A 171 6.75 7.06 -10.77
C LYS A 171 6.66 5.85 -9.83
N ARG A 172 5.54 5.15 -9.75
CA ARG A 172 5.34 4.09 -8.76
C ARG A 172 6.26 2.88 -8.95
N ALA A 173 6.58 2.51 -10.17
CA ALA A 173 7.39 1.31 -10.45
C ALA A 173 8.90 1.58 -10.36
N ASP A 174 9.41 2.52 -11.14
CA ASP A 174 10.83 2.78 -11.38
C ASP A 174 11.27 4.23 -11.09
N GLY A 175 10.37 5.05 -10.53
CA GLY A 175 10.66 6.46 -10.23
C GLY A 175 10.60 7.39 -11.46
N ASN A 176 10.45 6.87 -12.67
CA ASN A 176 10.42 7.65 -13.91
C ASN A 176 8.97 8.11 -14.23
N PRO A 177 8.74 9.43 -14.39
CA PRO A 177 7.41 9.95 -14.74
C PRO A 177 6.98 9.59 -16.18
N ASN A 178 7.91 9.21 -17.04
CA ASN A 178 7.66 8.85 -18.45
C ASN A 178 7.35 7.36 -18.64
N THR A 179 7.35 6.56 -17.57
CA THR A 179 6.98 5.16 -17.62
C THR A 179 5.47 5.02 -17.50
N HIS A 180 4.81 4.59 -18.59
CA HIS A 180 3.40 4.21 -18.61
C HIS A 180 3.28 2.80 -18.04
N ALA A 181 2.93 2.70 -16.76
CA ALA A 181 2.76 1.43 -16.09
C ALA A 181 1.30 0.98 -16.14
N PHE A 182 1.09 -0.25 -16.59
CA PHE A 182 -0.21 -0.91 -16.63
C PHE A 182 -0.25 -2.07 -15.64
N VAL A 183 -1.48 -2.44 -15.23
CA VAL A 183 -1.72 -3.57 -14.33
C VAL A 183 -2.66 -4.55 -15.00
N ALA A 184 -2.25 -5.82 -15.06
CA ALA A 184 -3.01 -6.92 -15.63
C ALA A 184 -2.78 -8.22 -14.84
N SER A 185 -3.53 -9.27 -15.16
CA SER A 185 -3.30 -10.59 -14.58
C SER A 185 -1.96 -11.20 -15.03
N PRO A 186 -1.33 -12.10 -14.25
CA PRO A 186 -0.04 -12.68 -14.60
C PRO A 186 0.01 -13.38 -15.96
N GLU A 187 -1.04 -14.10 -16.33
CA GLU A 187 -1.13 -14.72 -17.66
C GLU A 187 -1.22 -13.70 -18.79
N LEU A 188 -1.94 -12.59 -18.58
CA LEU A 188 -2.01 -11.52 -19.57
C LEU A 188 -0.67 -10.77 -19.68
N VAL A 189 0.01 -10.51 -18.55
CA VAL A 189 1.38 -9.99 -18.55
C VAL A 189 2.29 -10.88 -19.39
N THR A 190 2.21 -12.21 -19.23
CA THR A 190 3.01 -13.18 -19.97
C THR A 190 2.73 -13.13 -21.48
N ALA A 191 1.45 -13.13 -21.85
CA ALA A 191 1.05 -13.08 -23.27
C ALA A 191 1.51 -11.80 -23.96
N LEU A 192 1.33 -10.64 -23.30
CA LEU A 192 1.79 -9.34 -23.80
C LEU A 192 3.33 -9.26 -23.87
N THR A 193 4.04 -9.91 -22.94
CA THR A 193 5.53 -9.97 -22.97
C THR A 193 6.06 -10.78 -24.15
N ILE A 194 5.38 -11.89 -24.47
CA ILE A 194 5.69 -12.70 -25.67
C ILE A 194 5.43 -11.88 -26.94
N ALA A 195 4.31 -11.14 -26.98
CA ALA A 195 4.01 -10.27 -28.12
C ALA A 195 4.95 -9.07 -28.25
N GLY A 196 5.40 -8.50 -27.12
CA GLY A 196 6.20 -7.28 -27.05
C GLY A 196 5.42 -6.02 -27.48
N ASP A 197 4.11 -6.10 -27.55
CA ASP A 197 3.22 -5.06 -28.08
C ASP A 197 1.96 -4.94 -27.22
N LEU A 198 1.66 -3.74 -26.73
CA LEU A 198 0.49 -3.46 -25.92
C LEU A 198 -0.84 -3.60 -26.68
N THR A 199 -0.80 -3.51 -28.02
CA THR A 199 -2.01 -3.60 -28.85
C THR A 199 -2.42 -5.02 -29.20
N PHE A 200 -1.64 -6.01 -28.77
CA PHE A 200 -1.92 -7.43 -28.97
C PHE A 200 -3.10 -7.88 -28.11
N ASN A 201 -4.12 -8.47 -28.74
CA ASN A 201 -5.23 -9.11 -28.06
C ASN A 201 -5.06 -10.64 -28.08
N PRO A 202 -4.70 -11.29 -26.97
CA PRO A 202 -4.48 -12.74 -26.94
C PRO A 202 -5.73 -13.57 -27.22
N LEU A 203 -6.92 -12.98 -27.16
CA LEU A 203 -8.19 -13.67 -27.46
C LEU A 203 -8.44 -13.84 -28.95
N THR A 204 -7.90 -12.92 -29.78
CA THR A 204 -8.21 -12.84 -31.22
C THR A 204 -7.00 -12.92 -32.12
N ASP A 205 -5.86 -12.39 -31.68
CA ASP A 205 -4.72 -12.18 -32.53
C ASP A 205 -3.80 -13.42 -32.60
N THR A 206 -2.96 -13.44 -33.63
CA THR A 206 -1.91 -14.44 -33.82
C THR A 206 -0.53 -13.82 -33.66
N LEU A 207 0.44 -14.64 -33.31
CA LEU A 207 1.87 -14.28 -33.23
C LEU A 207 2.65 -15.02 -34.31
N THR A 208 3.65 -14.36 -34.87
CA THR A 208 4.58 -15.01 -35.79
C THR A 208 5.69 -15.67 -34.96
N ASN A 209 5.81 -16.99 -35.06
CA ASN A 209 6.85 -17.75 -34.38
C ASN A 209 8.22 -17.66 -35.11
N ASN A 210 9.27 -18.27 -34.55
CA ASN A 210 10.63 -18.24 -35.10
C ASN A 210 10.74 -18.95 -36.46
N ARG A 211 9.74 -19.75 -36.85
CA ARG A 211 9.66 -20.42 -38.16
C ARG A 211 8.84 -19.64 -39.21
N GLY A 212 8.32 -18.45 -38.80
CA GLY A 212 7.48 -17.64 -39.70
C GLY A 212 6.01 -18.06 -39.74
N GLU A 213 5.57 -18.97 -38.89
CA GLU A 213 4.20 -19.47 -38.83
C GLU A 213 3.34 -18.59 -37.94
N GLN A 214 2.06 -18.40 -38.30
CA GLN A 214 1.08 -17.72 -37.47
C GLN A 214 0.51 -18.72 -36.45
N VAL A 215 0.71 -18.42 -35.16
CA VAL A 215 0.26 -19.26 -34.06
C VAL A 215 -0.58 -18.47 -33.08
N ARG A 216 -1.50 -19.12 -32.40
CA ARG A 216 -2.38 -18.51 -31.39
C ARG A 216 -2.12 -19.10 -30.02
N LEU A 217 -2.24 -18.29 -28.99
CA LEU A 217 -2.22 -18.73 -27.60
C LEU A 217 -3.65 -19.14 -27.18
N ASP A 218 -3.75 -20.23 -26.45
CA ASP A 218 -5.00 -20.74 -25.89
C ASP A 218 -5.19 -20.24 -24.45
N PRO A 219 -6.42 -20.20 -23.91
CA PRO A 219 -6.65 -19.83 -22.51
C PRO A 219 -5.82 -20.68 -21.55
N PRO A 220 -5.16 -20.08 -20.55
CA PRO A 220 -4.29 -20.79 -19.62
C PRO A 220 -5.07 -21.68 -18.65
N GLN A 221 -4.47 -22.79 -18.26
CA GLN A 221 -4.99 -23.71 -17.24
C GLN A 221 -3.93 -23.93 -16.17
N ALA A 222 -4.34 -23.94 -14.89
CA ALA A 222 -3.48 -24.26 -13.78
C ALA A 222 -4.28 -24.86 -12.63
N ASP A 223 -3.61 -25.64 -11.81
CA ASP A 223 -4.16 -26.10 -10.54
C ASP A 223 -4.25 -24.92 -9.56
N GLU A 224 -5.33 -24.84 -8.80
CA GLU A 224 -5.50 -23.79 -7.77
C GLU A 224 -4.53 -23.96 -6.60
N LEU A 225 -4.28 -25.21 -6.22
CA LEU A 225 -3.37 -25.59 -5.16
C LEU A 225 -2.41 -26.68 -5.65
N PRO A 226 -1.18 -26.75 -5.10
CA PRO A 226 -0.24 -27.79 -5.47
C PRO A 226 -0.76 -29.17 -5.05
N ARG A 227 -0.80 -30.13 -5.98
CA ARG A 227 -1.36 -31.48 -5.75
C ARG A 227 -0.65 -32.27 -4.64
N GLN A 228 0.63 -31.97 -4.40
CA GLN A 228 1.44 -32.60 -3.36
C GLN A 228 1.55 -31.72 -2.10
N GLY A 229 0.71 -30.69 -1.96
CA GLY A 229 0.85 -29.68 -0.93
C GLY A 229 2.01 -28.72 -1.21
N PHE A 230 2.14 -27.71 -0.36
CA PHE A 230 3.24 -26.76 -0.46
C PHE A 230 4.56 -27.39 0.01
N GLU A 231 5.64 -27.07 -0.70
CA GLU A 231 6.98 -27.46 -0.31
C GLU A 231 7.39 -26.74 0.98
N VAL A 232 7.88 -27.51 1.95
CA VAL A 232 8.38 -26.96 3.22
C VAL A 232 9.87 -27.27 3.29
N LYS A 233 10.70 -26.30 2.92
CA LYS A 233 12.15 -26.38 3.16
C LYS A 233 12.47 -25.71 4.49
N GLU A 234 13.64 -26.00 5.05
CA GLU A 234 14.14 -25.25 6.22
C GLU A 234 14.03 -23.75 5.93
N ASN A 235 13.38 -23.05 6.84
CA ASN A 235 13.02 -21.65 6.65
C ASN A 235 14.18 -20.66 6.88
N GLY A 236 15.41 -21.17 7.02
CA GLY A 236 16.57 -20.33 7.31
C GLY A 236 16.52 -19.66 8.69
N TYR A 237 15.65 -20.13 9.59
CA TYR A 237 15.58 -19.59 10.95
C TYR A 237 16.85 -19.94 11.72
N ILE A 238 17.56 -18.90 12.16
CA ILE A 238 18.70 -19.01 13.07
C ILE A 238 18.21 -18.60 14.44
N ALA A 239 18.19 -19.53 15.40
CA ALA A 239 17.79 -19.24 16.76
C ALA A 239 18.74 -18.18 17.37
N PRO A 240 18.21 -17.19 18.12
CA PRO A 240 19.06 -16.28 18.84
C PRO A 240 19.95 -17.03 19.82
N ASP A 241 21.23 -16.68 19.85
CA ASP A 241 22.16 -17.20 20.87
C ASP A 241 22.12 -16.27 22.09
N PRO A 242 21.54 -16.67 23.22
CA PRO A 242 21.46 -15.83 24.43
C PRO A 242 22.83 -15.51 25.03
N SER A 243 23.86 -16.31 24.69
CA SER A 243 25.23 -16.11 25.18
C SER A 243 25.99 -15.06 24.35
N ASN A 244 25.57 -14.82 23.10
CA ASN A 244 26.21 -13.87 22.20
C ASN A 244 25.43 -12.56 22.15
N ARG A 245 25.57 -11.75 23.20
CA ARG A 245 24.97 -10.40 23.28
C ARG A 245 25.95 -9.38 22.73
N GLY A 246 26.07 -9.33 21.40
CA GLY A 246 26.83 -8.26 20.74
C GLY A 246 26.18 -6.89 20.91
N GLU A 247 26.97 -5.84 21.04
CA GLU A 247 26.46 -4.47 20.95
C GLU A 247 26.19 -4.10 19.49
N VAL A 248 25.03 -3.49 19.22
CA VAL A 248 24.73 -2.95 17.89
C VAL A 248 25.46 -1.62 17.75
N VAL A 249 26.51 -1.60 16.94
CA VAL A 249 27.28 -0.40 16.63
C VAL A 249 26.71 0.28 15.41
N ILE A 250 26.30 1.53 15.57
CA ILE A 250 25.84 2.40 14.48
C ILE A 250 26.79 3.57 14.37
N ASP A 251 27.30 3.85 13.17
CA ASP A 251 28.09 5.05 12.91
C ASP A 251 27.24 6.29 13.24
N PRO A 252 27.68 7.15 14.18
CA PRO A 252 26.93 8.36 14.56
C PRO A 252 26.73 9.36 13.43
N HIS A 253 27.50 9.26 12.35
CA HIS A 253 27.34 10.07 11.13
C HIS A 253 26.53 9.37 10.02
N SER A 254 26.00 8.19 10.29
CA SER A 254 25.17 7.46 9.33
C SER A 254 23.93 8.29 8.94
N LYS A 255 23.70 8.42 7.66
CA LYS A 255 22.45 9.03 7.13
C LYS A 255 21.33 8.02 6.96
N ARG A 256 21.63 6.71 7.08
CA ARG A 256 20.69 5.62 6.83
C ARG A 256 20.22 4.89 8.08
N LEU A 257 21.01 4.91 9.13
CA LEU A 257 20.74 4.22 10.40
C LEU A 257 20.81 5.22 11.54
N GLN A 258 19.88 5.12 12.47
CA GLN A 258 19.83 5.89 13.70
C GLN A 258 19.48 4.95 14.85
N ARG A 259 20.20 5.07 15.98
CA ARG A 259 19.74 4.43 17.21
C ARG A 259 18.48 5.14 17.68
N LEU A 260 17.41 4.39 17.84
CA LEU A 260 16.14 4.92 18.33
C LEU A 260 16.08 4.76 19.85
N GLU A 261 15.73 5.85 20.53
CA GLU A 261 15.33 5.78 21.93
C GLU A 261 13.86 5.38 22.05
N PRO A 262 13.49 4.57 23.03
CA PRO A 262 12.10 4.22 23.28
C PRO A 262 11.24 5.46 23.47
N PHE A 263 10.04 5.46 22.94
CA PHE A 263 9.10 6.56 23.17
C PHE A 263 8.71 6.62 24.66
N ALA A 264 8.71 7.83 25.21
CA ALA A 264 8.36 8.03 26.61
C ALA A 264 6.91 7.54 26.89
N PRO A 265 6.71 6.89 28.04
CA PRO A 265 5.36 6.54 28.52
C PRO A 265 4.48 7.77 28.66
N TRP A 266 3.16 7.55 28.65
CA TRP A 266 2.21 8.60 28.97
C TRP A 266 2.39 9.09 30.44
N ASP A 267 2.39 10.37 30.62
CA ASP A 267 2.67 11.02 31.93
C ASP A 267 1.45 11.08 32.87
N GLY A 268 0.34 10.45 32.50
CA GLY A 268 -0.90 10.45 33.30
C GLY A 268 -1.73 11.73 33.19
N LYS A 269 -1.38 12.65 32.28
CA LYS A 269 -2.09 13.93 32.12
C LYS A 269 -2.88 13.99 30.82
N ASP A 270 -3.93 14.81 30.83
CA ASP A 270 -4.64 15.20 29.62
C ASP A 270 -3.73 16.02 28.69
N PHE A 271 -4.00 15.97 27.40
CA PHE A 271 -3.28 16.80 26.43
C PHE A 271 -3.94 18.17 26.31
N THR A 272 -3.24 19.19 26.76
CA THR A 272 -3.73 20.56 26.75
C THR A 272 -2.97 21.46 25.80
N ASN A 273 -3.68 22.38 25.14
CA ASN A 273 -3.08 23.41 24.27
C ASN A 273 -2.20 22.85 23.13
N LEU A 274 -2.54 21.70 22.58
CA LEU A 274 -1.91 21.19 21.38
C LEU A 274 -2.06 22.19 20.23
N ARG A 275 -1.03 22.28 19.38
CA ARG A 275 -1.11 23.09 18.16
C ARG A 275 -1.63 22.27 17.00
N LEU A 276 -2.55 22.82 16.23
CA LEU A 276 -2.96 22.23 14.99
C LEU A 276 -1.76 22.20 14.02
N LEU A 277 -1.28 21.00 13.68
CA LEU A 277 -0.18 20.85 12.73
C LEU A 277 -0.69 20.99 11.29
N ILE A 278 -1.78 20.32 10.99
CA ILE A 278 -2.49 20.38 9.71
C ILE A 278 -3.95 19.93 9.89
N GLN A 279 -4.85 20.54 9.15
CA GLN A 279 -6.16 19.98 8.84
C GLN A 279 -6.15 19.56 7.36
N ALA A 280 -5.97 18.25 7.12
CA ALA A 280 -5.87 17.70 5.79
C ALA A 280 -7.24 17.57 5.15
N ALA A 281 -7.39 18.12 3.94
CA ALA A 281 -8.59 18.03 3.12
C ALA A 281 -8.53 16.88 2.15
N GLY A 282 -9.67 16.20 1.96
CA GLY A 282 -9.84 15.12 1.00
C GLY A 282 -9.03 13.88 1.34
N LYS A 283 -8.68 13.12 0.33
CA LYS A 283 -7.99 11.83 0.45
C LYS A 283 -6.56 12.01 0.98
N CYS A 284 -6.27 11.44 2.15
CA CYS A 284 -4.94 11.43 2.76
C CYS A 284 -4.44 10.00 2.95
N THR A 285 -3.72 9.51 1.95
CA THR A 285 -3.15 8.15 1.92
C THR A 285 -1.84 8.07 2.69
N THR A 286 -1.34 6.85 2.93
CA THR A 286 0.00 6.66 3.51
C THR A 286 1.11 7.25 2.62
N ASP A 287 0.90 7.38 1.30
CA ASP A 287 1.82 8.08 0.41
C ASP A 287 1.83 9.61 0.62
N HIS A 288 0.71 10.18 1.09
CA HIS A 288 0.66 11.59 1.46
C HIS A 288 1.27 11.86 2.84
N ILE A 289 1.24 10.86 3.74
CA ILE A 289 1.77 10.98 5.11
C ILE A 289 3.28 10.72 5.15
N SER A 290 3.73 9.61 4.57
CA SER A 290 5.14 9.22 4.48
C SER A 290 5.39 8.57 3.12
N MET A 291 5.96 9.32 2.20
CA MET A 291 6.21 8.88 0.83
C MET A 291 7.19 7.72 0.77
N ALA A 292 6.95 6.80 -0.18
CA ALA A 292 7.89 5.75 -0.56
C ALA A 292 8.97 6.26 -1.57
N GLY A 293 9.47 5.37 -2.40
CA GLY A 293 10.46 5.67 -3.41
C GLY A 293 11.80 6.08 -2.81
N PRO A 294 12.40 7.22 -3.22
CA PRO A 294 13.73 7.64 -2.75
C PRO A 294 13.83 7.85 -1.23
N TRP A 295 12.72 8.10 -0.54
CA TRP A 295 12.68 8.29 0.90
C TRP A 295 12.97 7.02 1.68
N LEU A 296 12.67 5.84 1.12
CA LEU A 296 12.89 4.55 1.77
C LEU A 296 14.37 4.24 2.06
N ARG A 297 15.31 4.96 1.46
CA ARG A 297 16.73 4.91 1.83
C ARG A 297 16.98 5.34 3.28
N PHE A 298 16.07 6.13 3.86
CA PHE A 298 16.13 6.62 5.22
C PHE A 298 15.28 5.82 6.22
N ARG A 299 14.67 4.70 5.79
CA ARG A 299 13.76 3.92 6.65
C ARG A 299 14.36 3.44 7.97
N GLY A 300 15.67 3.34 8.07
CA GLY A 300 16.40 3.05 9.31
C GLY A 300 16.85 4.29 10.08
N HIS A 301 16.49 5.51 9.63
CA HIS A 301 16.89 6.79 10.23
C HIS A 301 15.67 7.69 10.40
N LEU A 302 15.03 7.62 11.57
CA LEU A 302 13.73 8.25 11.81
C LEU A 302 13.76 9.78 11.68
N GLU A 303 14.85 10.42 12.11
CA GLU A 303 15.04 11.87 11.94
C GLU A 303 15.00 12.27 10.46
N ASN A 304 15.74 11.57 9.61
CA ASN A 304 15.84 11.92 8.18
C ASN A 304 14.57 11.58 7.40
N ILE A 305 13.91 10.43 7.69
CA ILE A 305 12.68 10.08 6.99
C ILE A 305 11.53 11.01 7.38
N SER A 306 11.56 11.55 8.62
CA SER A 306 10.54 12.48 9.09
C SER A 306 10.52 13.83 8.35
N ASP A 307 11.51 14.09 7.49
CA ASP A 307 11.49 15.26 6.60
C ASP A 307 10.36 15.21 5.58
N ASN A 308 9.79 14.02 5.31
CA ASN A 308 8.66 13.88 4.38
C ASN A 308 7.28 13.86 5.07
N LEU A 309 7.21 14.06 6.39
CA LEU A 309 5.95 14.02 7.13
C LEU A 309 4.88 14.92 6.49
N LEU A 310 3.78 14.28 6.07
CA LEU A 310 2.58 14.92 5.51
C LEU A 310 2.86 15.86 4.30
N MET A 311 4.00 15.65 3.64
CA MET A 311 4.41 16.48 2.49
C MET A 311 3.40 16.41 1.33
N GLY A 312 2.67 15.30 1.18
CA GLY A 312 1.64 15.13 0.15
C GLY A 312 0.23 15.51 0.59
N ALA A 313 0.00 15.80 1.87
CA ALA A 313 -1.31 16.15 2.37
C ALA A 313 -1.69 17.59 1.97
N VAL A 314 -2.94 17.77 1.55
CA VAL A 314 -3.48 19.09 1.17
C VAL A 314 -3.98 19.80 2.42
N ASN A 315 -3.44 20.97 2.73
CA ASN A 315 -3.94 21.81 3.82
C ASN A 315 -5.29 22.44 3.43
N ARG A 316 -6.33 22.18 4.23
CA ARG A 316 -7.69 22.67 4.01
C ARG A 316 -7.76 24.21 3.89
N PHE A 317 -6.98 24.92 4.68
CA PHE A 317 -7.12 26.39 4.80
C PHE A 317 -6.55 27.15 3.60
N ASN A 318 -5.58 26.57 2.88
CA ASN A 318 -4.95 27.25 1.73
C ASN A 318 -4.93 26.41 0.45
N GLY A 319 -5.40 25.14 0.49
CA GLY A 319 -5.44 24.25 -0.66
C GLY A 319 -4.07 23.77 -1.18
N LYS A 320 -2.98 24.01 -0.44
CA LYS A 320 -1.61 23.67 -0.84
C LYS A 320 -1.10 22.44 -0.12
N THR A 321 -0.19 21.72 -0.75
CA THR A 321 0.59 20.64 -0.13
C THR A 321 1.84 21.21 0.53
N ASN A 322 2.33 20.52 1.59
CA ASN A 322 3.53 20.90 2.34
C ASN A 322 3.58 22.39 2.73
N CYS A 323 2.44 22.96 3.14
CA CYS A 323 2.32 24.37 3.42
C CYS A 323 1.30 24.59 4.54
N VAL A 324 1.78 24.80 5.78
CA VAL A 324 0.95 24.97 6.98
C VAL A 324 1.37 26.21 7.77
N LEU A 325 0.42 26.78 8.51
CA LEU A 325 0.69 27.91 9.39
C LEU A 325 1.62 27.49 10.53
N ASN A 326 2.73 28.16 10.67
CA ASN A 326 3.62 27.98 11.82
C ASN A 326 3.11 28.85 13.00
N PRO A 327 2.59 28.24 14.08
CA PRO A 327 2.02 28.98 15.19
C PRO A 327 3.08 29.72 16.04
N LEU A 328 4.37 29.54 15.76
CA LEU A 328 5.47 30.24 16.45
C LEU A 328 5.86 31.53 15.73
N THR A 329 5.71 31.58 14.41
CA THR A 329 6.20 32.68 13.57
C THR A 329 5.08 33.41 12.84
N GLY A 330 3.91 32.77 12.68
CA GLY A 330 2.82 33.27 11.84
C GLY A 330 3.04 33.09 10.33
N ALA A 331 4.15 32.49 9.92
CA ALA A 331 4.47 32.22 8.52
C ALA A 331 3.97 30.85 8.06
N TYR A 332 3.78 30.68 6.75
CA TYR A 332 3.51 29.38 6.15
C TYR A 332 4.81 28.69 5.78
N GLU A 333 4.99 27.46 6.30
CA GLU A 333 6.20 26.66 6.13
C GLU A 333 5.85 25.20 5.83
N GLY A 334 6.87 24.36 5.52
CA GLY A 334 6.68 22.92 5.32
C GLY A 334 6.23 22.22 6.60
N VAL A 335 5.36 21.20 6.48
CA VAL A 335 4.76 20.49 7.62
C VAL A 335 5.82 19.92 8.56
N SER A 336 6.80 19.20 8.02
CA SER A 336 7.92 18.63 8.79
C SER A 336 8.74 19.71 9.51
N THR A 337 8.98 20.85 8.85
CA THR A 337 9.70 22.00 9.43
C THR A 337 8.97 22.55 10.66
N VAL A 338 7.67 22.78 10.54
CA VAL A 338 6.83 23.26 11.65
C VAL A 338 6.81 22.24 12.79
N ALA A 339 6.62 20.94 12.47
CA ALA A 339 6.61 19.88 13.46
C ALA A 339 7.94 19.78 14.24
N LYS A 340 9.08 19.89 13.56
CA LYS A 340 10.40 19.93 14.19
C LYS A 340 10.59 21.15 15.11
N GLN A 341 10.12 22.30 14.70
CA GLN A 341 10.19 23.53 15.52
C GLN A 341 9.31 23.42 16.76
N LEU A 342 8.09 22.88 16.64
CA LEU A 342 7.20 22.62 17.78
C LEU A 342 7.84 21.62 18.75
N LYS A 343 8.36 20.49 18.23
CA LYS A 343 9.07 19.49 19.03
C LYS A 343 10.24 20.10 19.81
N ALA A 344 11.06 20.93 19.16
CA ALA A 344 12.21 21.60 19.80
C ALA A 344 11.80 22.52 20.95
N LYS A 345 10.57 23.03 20.94
CA LYS A 345 9.97 23.82 22.02
C LYS A 345 9.19 22.99 23.04
N GLY A 346 9.16 21.66 22.89
CA GLY A 346 8.38 20.77 23.75
C GLY A 346 6.86 20.87 23.55
N ILE A 347 6.41 21.51 22.48
CA ILE A 347 4.99 21.72 22.19
C ILE A 347 4.44 20.52 21.44
N GLY A 348 3.35 19.92 21.97
CA GLY A 348 2.62 18.86 21.30
C GLY A 348 1.74 19.39 20.18
N SER A 349 1.51 18.56 19.16
CA SER A 349 0.63 18.89 18.04
C SER A 349 -0.47 17.84 17.84
N ILE A 350 -1.48 18.22 17.07
CA ILE A 350 -2.58 17.39 16.63
C ILE A 350 -2.71 17.47 15.10
N ILE A 351 -2.98 16.32 14.49
CA ILE A 351 -3.27 16.18 13.07
C ILE A 351 -4.77 15.93 12.93
N VAL A 352 -5.42 16.64 12.04
CA VAL A 352 -6.85 16.51 11.74
C VAL A 352 -7.02 16.15 10.28
N ALA A 353 -7.91 15.20 9.95
CA ALA A 353 -8.18 14.79 8.57
C ALA A 353 -9.63 14.31 8.37
N GLU A 354 -9.97 14.03 7.13
CA GLU A 354 -11.29 13.55 6.73
C GLU A 354 -11.39 12.03 6.77
N GLU A 355 -12.13 11.45 5.82
CA GLU A 355 -12.44 10.02 5.79
C GLU A 355 -11.25 9.19 5.32
N ASN A 356 -11.21 7.93 5.80
CA ASN A 356 -10.28 6.89 5.37
C ASN A 356 -8.80 7.30 5.47
N TYR A 357 -8.45 8.08 6.51
CA TYR A 357 -7.09 8.57 6.71
C TYR A 357 -6.07 7.42 6.82
N GLY A 358 -5.00 7.51 6.05
CA GLY A 358 -3.94 6.51 6.01
C GLY A 358 -4.26 5.30 5.12
N GLU A 359 -5.21 5.42 4.21
CA GLU A 359 -5.47 4.43 3.16
C GLU A 359 -4.19 4.10 2.38
N GLY A 360 -4.09 2.88 1.90
CA GLY A 360 -2.99 2.44 1.04
C GLY A 360 -2.06 1.44 1.71
N SER A 361 -0.76 1.50 1.38
CA SER A 361 0.23 0.55 1.89
C SER A 361 0.41 0.65 3.39
N SER A 362 0.58 -0.50 4.06
CA SER A 362 0.95 -0.52 5.48
C SER A 362 2.36 0.03 5.67
N ARG A 363 2.46 1.23 6.22
CA ARG A 363 3.74 1.90 6.49
C ARG A 363 3.81 2.31 7.94
N GLU A 364 4.69 1.66 8.68
CA GLU A 364 4.96 2.02 10.08
C GLU A 364 5.49 3.45 10.20
N HIS A 365 6.28 3.90 9.22
CA HIS A 365 6.84 5.27 9.21
C HIS A 365 5.74 6.33 9.22
N ALA A 366 4.61 6.10 8.54
CA ALA A 366 3.47 7.01 8.56
C ALA A 366 2.85 7.19 9.97
N ALA A 367 3.16 6.28 10.92
CA ALA A 367 2.79 6.40 12.33
C ALA A 367 3.98 6.77 13.22
N LEU A 368 5.20 6.32 12.89
CA LEU A 368 6.43 6.65 13.62
C LEU A 368 6.80 8.13 13.50
N GLU A 369 6.74 8.68 12.31
CA GLU A 369 7.14 10.07 12.04
C GLU A 369 6.32 11.09 12.83
N PRO A 370 4.98 11.10 12.82
CA PRO A 370 4.21 12.03 13.62
C PRO A 370 4.47 11.82 15.12
N ARG A 371 4.60 10.57 15.60
CA ARG A 371 4.95 10.26 16.98
C ARG A 371 6.32 10.84 17.35
N PHE A 372 7.31 10.62 16.51
CA PHE A 372 8.68 11.13 16.69
C PHE A 372 8.72 12.67 16.70
N LEU A 373 7.93 13.31 15.87
CA LEU A 373 7.82 14.77 15.80
C LEU A 373 6.84 15.38 16.81
N ASN A 374 6.50 14.61 17.87
CA ASN A 374 5.70 15.06 19.01
C ASN A 374 4.23 15.37 18.70
N ALA A 375 3.69 14.84 17.60
CA ALA A 375 2.24 14.78 17.46
C ALA A 375 1.68 13.81 18.51
N LYS A 376 0.64 14.22 19.23
CA LYS A 376 0.02 13.45 20.31
C LYS A 376 -1.26 12.75 19.84
N VAL A 377 -1.97 13.38 18.93
CA VAL A 377 -3.33 13.00 18.54
C VAL A 377 -3.45 13.06 17.01
N VAL A 378 -4.16 12.07 16.47
CA VAL A 378 -4.71 12.10 15.13
C VAL A 378 -6.23 12.02 15.26
N LEU A 379 -6.96 13.05 14.83
CA LEU A 379 -8.41 13.17 14.92
C LEU A 379 -8.99 13.24 13.51
N VAL A 380 -9.82 12.27 13.14
CA VAL A 380 -10.30 12.13 11.76
C VAL A 380 -11.79 11.79 11.71
N LYS A 381 -12.43 11.93 10.55
CA LYS A 381 -13.79 11.42 10.35
C LYS A 381 -13.80 9.88 10.34
N SER A 382 -12.82 9.23 9.68
CA SER A 382 -12.59 7.79 9.77
C SER A 382 -11.14 7.43 9.42
N PHE A 383 -10.69 6.28 9.90
CA PHE A 383 -9.36 5.72 9.60
C PHE A 383 -9.41 4.58 8.59
N ALA A 384 -8.35 4.44 7.80
CA ALA A 384 -7.99 3.15 7.24
C ALA A 384 -7.51 2.22 8.36
N ARG A 385 -8.09 1.02 8.46
CA ARG A 385 -7.92 0.09 9.58
C ARG A 385 -6.47 -0.23 9.94
N ILE A 386 -5.63 -0.50 8.94
CA ILE A 386 -4.22 -0.84 9.17
C ILE A 386 -3.47 0.36 9.77
N HIS A 387 -3.72 1.56 9.24
CA HIS A 387 -3.04 2.77 9.72
C HIS A 387 -3.45 3.13 11.15
N GLU A 388 -4.73 3.00 11.50
CA GLU A 388 -5.20 3.18 12.87
C GLU A 388 -4.46 2.24 13.84
N THR A 389 -4.31 0.96 13.45
CA THR A 389 -3.56 -0.02 14.25
C THR A 389 -2.09 0.39 14.40
N ASN A 390 -1.46 0.89 13.33
CA ASN A 390 -0.08 1.35 13.38
C ASN A 390 0.09 2.58 14.31
N LEU A 391 -0.84 3.54 14.27
CA LEU A 391 -0.83 4.68 15.20
C LEU A 391 -0.93 4.21 16.67
N LYS A 392 -1.85 3.29 16.96
CA LYS A 392 -2.01 2.70 18.31
C LYS A 392 -0.75 1.99 18.79
N LYS A 393 -0.08 1.21 17.90
CA LYS A 393 1.19 0.53 18.21
C LYS A 393 2.33 1.51 18.55
N GLN A 394 2.29 2.71 17.99
CA GLN A 394 3.28 3.76 18.29
C GLN A 394 2.88 4.62 19.51
N GLY A 395 1.85 4.23 20.26
CA GLY A 395 1.40 4.96 21.44
C GLY A 395 0.80 6.34 21.13
N MET A 396 0.29 6.55 19.92
CA MET A 396 -0.44 7.75 19.55
C MET A 396 -1.91 7.61 19.91
N LEU A 397 -2.59 8.72 20.17
CA LEU A 397 -4.03 8.76 20.40
C LEU A 397 -4.77 8.94 19.06
N ALA A 398 -5.39 7.86 18.57
CA ALA A 398 -6.17 7.84 17.34
C ALA A 398 -7.66 8.01 17.69
N LEU A 399 -8.27 9.11 17.27
CA LEU A 399 -9.65 9.49 17.60
C LEU A 399 -10.47 9.74 16.32
N THR A 400 -11.77 9.48 16.41
CA THR A 400 -12.73 9.84 15.36
C THR A 400 -13.76 10.84 15.89
N PHE A 401 -14.20 11.75 15.01
CA PHE A 401 -15.31 12.63 15.33
C PHE A 401 -16.58 11.81 15.60
N VAL A 402 -17.31 12.11 16.69
CA VAL A 402 -18.64 11.55 16.92
C VAL A 402 -19.64 12.18 15.96
N ASN A 403 -19.55 13.47 15.75
CA ASN A 403 -20.27 14.20 14.70
C ASN A 403 -19.26 14.66 13.64
N PRO A 404 -19.28 14.12 12.39
CA PRO A 404 -18.37 14.54 11.35
C PRO A 404 -18.36 16.02 11.02
N ALA A 405 -19.48 16.74 11.30
CA ALA A 405 -19.57 18.18 11.08
C ALA A 405 -18.68 19.00 12.03
N ASP A 406 -18.25 18.45 13.15
CA ASP A 406 -17.33 19.13 14.07
C ASP A 406 -15.93 19.39 13.43
N TYR A 407 -15.58 18.64 12.38
CA TYR A 407 -14.40 18.91 11.56
C TYR A 407 -14.38 20.36 11.03
N ASP A 408 -15.54 20.90 10.67
CA ASP A 408 -15.67 22.24 10.07
C ASP A 408 -15.55 23.39 11.08
N ARG A 409 -15.60 23.09 12.39
CA ARG A 409 -15.51 24.07 13.48
C ARG A 409 -14.07 24.45 13.82
N ILE A 410 -13.08 23.64 13.41
CA ILE A 410 -11.66 23.86 13.71
C ILE A 410 -11.11 24.98 12.84
N ARG A 411 -10.41 25.94 13.47
CA ARG A 411 -9.71 27.03 12.81
C ARG A 411 -8.20 26.79 12.77
N GLU A 412 -7.51 27.39 11.81
CA GLU A 412 -6.09 27.11 11.54
C GLU A 412 -5.16 27.46 12.72
N ASP A 413 -5.51 28.46 13.50
CA ASP A 413 -4.72 28.97 14.63
C ASP A 413 -5.19 28.46 16.00
N ASP A 414 -6.14 27.53 16.03
CA ASP A 414 -6.67 26.96 17.27
C ASP A 414 -5.61 26.29 18.13
N ARG A 415 -5.80 26.40 19.43
CA ARG A 415 -5.21 25.50 20.42
C ARG A 415 -6.25 24.46 20.80
N ILE A 416 -5.86 23.21 20.82
CA ILE A 416 -6.78 22.11 21.00
C ILE A 416 -6.39 21.31 22.25
N SER A 417 -7.35 21.10 23.14
CA SER A 417 -7.18 20.26 24.32
C SER A 417 -7.99 18.98 24.19
N VAL A 418 -7.41 17.87 24.63
CA VAL A 418 -8.06 16.55 24.69
C VAL A 418 -8.04 16.10 26.12
N THR A 419 -9.23 15.95 26.71
CA THR A 419 -9.41 15.58 28.11
C THR A 419 -10.23 14.30 28.25
N GLY A 420 -10.14 13.63 29.43
CA GLY A 420 -10.75 12.34 29.70
C GLY A 420 -9.76 11.17 29.61
N LEU A 421 -8.47 11.45 29.45
CA LEU A 421 -7.45 10.39 29.33
C LEU A 421 -7.23 9.59 30.63
N LYS A 422 -7.58 10.14 31.79
CA LYS A 422 -7.50 9.42 33.08
C LYS A 422 -8.51 8.30 33.16
N GLU A 423 -9.66 8.48 32.54
CA GLU A 423 -10.77 7.53 32.42
C GLU A 423 -10.71 6.72 31.13
N PHE A 424 -9.55 6.67 30.45
CA PHE A 424 -9.37 5.99 29.18
C PHE A 424 -9.62 4.48 29.32
N ALA A 425 -10.76 4.03 28.81
CA ALA A 425 -11.24 2.66 28.83
C ALA A 425 -11.94 2.31 27.51
N PRO A 426 -12.07 1.02 27.14
CA PRO A 426 -12.82 0.63 25.95
C PRO A 426 -14.22 1.23 25.94
N GLY A 427 -14.60 1.89 24.83
CA GLY A 427 -15.90 2.55 24.68
C GLY A 427 -16.05 3.91 25.37
N SER A 428 -15.04 4.40 26.11
CA SER A 428 -15.06 5.76 26.64
C SER A 428 -14.97 6.79 25.51
N ARG A 429 -15.30 8.04 25.83
CA ARG A 429 -15.15 9.16 24.89
C ARG A 429 -14.18 10.18 25.43
N MET A 430 -13.55 10.93 24.52
CA MET A 430 -12.69 12.04 24.86
C MET A 430 -13.41 13.34 24.57
N THR A 431 -13.19 14.33 25.41
CA THR A 431 -13.68 15.70 25.15
C THR A 431 -12.61 16.50 24.44
N ILE A 432 -12.94 17.04 23.28
CA ILE A 432 -12.13 17.98 22.51
C ILE A 432 -12.59 19.39 22.85
N THR A 433 -11.67 20.25 23.24
CA THR A 433 -11.92 21.69 23.45
C THR A 433 -11.09 22.49 22.47
N LEU A 434 -11.74 23.26 21.61
CA LEU A 434 -11.13 24.26 20.75
C LEU A 434 -10.98 25.56 21.55
N HIS A 435 -9.83 26.17 21.49
CA HIS A 435 -9.56 27.48 22.07
C HIS A 435 -9.16 28.41 20.92
N HIS A 436 -10.11 29.23 20.49
CA HIS A 436 -9.94 30.15 19.38
C HIS A 436 -9.11 31.38 19.75
N SER A 437 -8.50 32.00 18.77
CA SER A 437 -7.68 33.22 18.95
C SER A 437 -8.50 34.44 19.40
N ASP A 438 -9.80 34.45 19.13
CA ASP A 438 -10.73 35.51 19.59
C ASP A 438 -11.13 35.34 21.09
N GLY A 439 -10.59 34.35 21.78
CA GLY A 439 -10.88 34.08 23.19
C GLY A 439 -12.11 33.20 23.43
N THR A 440 -12.84 32.84 22.40
CA THR A 440 -13.97 31.89 22.50
C THR A 440 -13.50 30.47 22.57
N SER A 441 -14.35 29.55 23.10
CA SER A 441 -14.07 28.14 23.17
C SER A 441 -15.28 27.32 22.78
N GLU A 442 -15.02 26.21 22.07
CA GLU A 442 -16.04 25.26 21.70
C GLU A 442 -15.68 23.85 22.17
N ARG A 443 -16.67 22.99 22.38
CA ARG A 443 -16.46 21.60 22.80
C ARG A 443 -17.26 20.65 21.95
N PHE A 444 -16.68 19.44 21.76
CA PHE A 444 -17.36 18.29 21.18
C PHE A 444 -16.71 16.99 21.66
N GLU A 445 -17.33 15.88 21.36
CA GLU A 445 -16.84 14.55 21.74
C GLU A 445 -16.13 13.86 20.58
N ALA A 446 -15.08 13.10 20.90
CA ALA A 446 -14.40 12.18 20.00
C ALA A 446 -14.51 10.75 20.55
N ALA A 447 -14.62 9.80 19.62
CA ALA A 447 -14.66 8.37 19.90
C ALA A 447 -13.34 7.70 19.56
N HIS A 448 -13.19 6.44 19.97
CA HIS A 448 -12.04 5.60 19.65
C HIS A 448 -12.42 4.11 19.64
N THR A 449 -11.55 3.29 19.07
CA THR A 449 -11.72 1.83 18.97
C THR A 449 -10.65 1.06 19.75
N TYR A 450 -10.07 1.64 20.80
CA TYR A 450 -9.07 0.99 21.64
C TYR A 450 -9.67 -0.11 22.49
N ASN A 451 -9.02 -1.29 22.48
CA ASN A 451 -9.24 -2.31 23.50
C ASN A 451 -8.23 -2.14 24.66
N GLU A 452 -8.36 -2.94 25.72
CA GLU A 452 -7.52 -2.85 26.92
C GLU A 452 -6.02 -2.98 26.62
N GLN A 453 -5.64 -3.94 25.76
CA GLN A 453 -4.25 -4.14 25.37
C GLN A 453 -3.68 -2.89 24.66
N GLN A 454 -4.44 -2.30 23.74
CA GLN A 454 -4.02 -1.11 23.01
C GLN A 454 -3.93 0.14 23.90
N ILE A 455 -4.79 0.23 24.91
CA ILE A 455 -4.68 1.27 25.97
C ILE A 455 -3.39 1.05 26.76
N GLY A 456 -3.00 -0.19 27.02
CA GLY A 456 -1.71 -0.54 27.60
C GLY A 456 -0.54 -0.02 26.75
N TRP A 457 -0.58 -0.20 25.44
CA TRP A 457 0.43 0.35 24.52
C TRP A 457 0.52 1.88 24.57
N PHE A 458 -0.63 2.55 24.60
CA PHE A 458 -0.68 4.01 24.74
C PHE A 458 0.00 4.45 26.06
N LYS A 459 -0.35 3.81 27.18
CA LYS A 459 0.23 4.13 28.48
C LYS A 459 1.73 3.84 28.58
N ALA A 460 2.19 2.76 27.95
CA ALA A 460 3.61 2.40 27.88
C ALA A 460 4.44 3.26 26.90
N GLY A 461 3.77 4.05 26.04
CA GLY A 461 4.41 4.89 25.00
C GLY A 461 4.55 4.21 23.65
N SER A 462 4.51 2.88 23.59
CA SER A 462 4.41 2.07 22.37
C SER A 462 4.12 0.62 22.72
N ALA A 463 3.73 -0.18 21.71
CA ALA A 463 3.58 -1.63 21.86
C ALA A 463 4.91 -2.35 22.17
N LEU A 464 6.04 -1.78 21.77
CA LEU A 464 7.37 -2.34 22.07
C LEU A 464 7.81 -2.12 23.52
N ASN A 465 7.19 -1.19 24.20
CA ASN A 465 7.51 -0.88 25.60
C ASN A 465 6.61 -1.64 26.61
N SER A 466 5.55 -2.30 26.11
CA SER A 466 4.54 -2.96 26.96
C SER A 466 4.88 -4.43 27.22
#